data_9976e05c19be6485c6088c0beb230394
#
_entry.id   9976e05c19be6485c6088c0beb230394
#
_cell.length_a   1.000
_cell.length_b   1.000
_cell.length_c   1.000
_cell.angle_alpha   90.00
_cell.angle_beta   90.00
_cell.angle_gamma   90.00
#
_symmetry.space_group_name_H-M   'P 1'
#
loop_
_entity.id
_entity.type
_entity.pdbx_description
1 polymer ?
#
loop_
_entity_poly.entity_id
_entity_poly.type
_entity_poly.pdbx_seq_one_letter_code
_entity_poly.pdbx_strand_id
1 'polypeptide(L)'
;AASDVYKRQAEITATLVGDKSSDVSVTYKWKSLNPTVLSLKEDGNRAVLKAEKGGKATVLVYIAECESVKAKAIVEVKEEGDGILRILAIGNSFSQDAIEQYLYELFAASGKKVIIGNLYIGGCSLERHYNNINNDAAAYEYRKIVDGQKTNSKGVKISTVLAEEPWDYISLQQASGLSGKYETCSPYLPEILNYVRARSKYDVKLIWHSTWAYAENSTHSDFPKYSSNQMTMFNAIVDVAQKVMDNSSYSFD
;
A
#
# COMPACT_ATOMS: atom_id res chain seq x y z
N ALA A 1 18.51 -24.48 -15.14
CA ALA A 1 19.24 -24.41 -13.88
C ALA A 1 18.27 -23.81 -12.87
N ALA A 2 17.83 -24.59 -11.86
CA ALA A 2 17.03 -24.10 -10.77
C ALA A 2 17.94 -23.16 -9.96
N SER A 3 17.57 -21.87 -9.90
CA SER A 3 18.22 -20.95 -8.99
C SER A 3 17.88 -21.39 -7.58
N ASP A 4 18.89 -21.67 -6.76
CA ASP A 4 18.73 -21.92 -5.35
C ASP A 4 18.04 -20.71 -4.73
N VAL A 5 16.79 -20.89 -4.34
CA VAL A 5 16.05 -19.95 -3.51
C VAL A 5 16.73 -20.01 -2.15
N TYR A 6 17.60 -19.06 -1.86
CA TYR A 6 18.15 -18.87 -0.52
C TYR A 6 16.99 -18.57 0.44
N LYS A 7 16.49 -19.60 1.10
CA LYS A 7 15.47 -19.45 2.14
C LYS A 7 16.08 -18.68 3.29
N ARG A 8 15.72 -17.39 3.39
CA ARG A 8 16.22 -16.51 4.44
C ARG A 8 15.78 -17.02 5.80
N GLN A 9 16.70 -17.04 6.73
CA GLN A 9 16.46 -17.35 8.14
C GLN A 9 16.60 -16.07 8.95
N ALA A 10 15.80 -15.96 10.01
CA ALA A 10 15.87 -14.90 11.01
C ALA A 10 15.69 -15.50 12.39
N GLU A 11 16.16 -14.81 13.41
CA GLU A 11 15.97 -15.21 14.80
C GLU A 11 15.01 -14.26 15.50
N ILE A 12 14.18 -14.82 16.37
CA ILE A 12 13.34 -14.07 17.30
C ILE A 12 13.61 -14.56 18.71
N THR A 13 13.68 -13.64 19.67
CA THR A 13 13.95 -13.94 21.07
C THR A 13 12.78 -13.46 21.93
N ALA A 14 12.37 -14.27 22.90
CA ALA A 14 11.43 -13.88 23.94
C ALA A 14 12.16 -13.67 25.27
N THR A 15 11.72 -12.64 25.99
CA THR A 15 12.22 -12.35 27.36
C THR A 15 11.01 -12.32 28.29
N LEU A 16 11.10 -13.12 29.39
CA LEU A 16 10.13 -13.03 30.47
C LEU A 16 10.44 -11.79 31.31
N VAL A 17 9.44 -10.97 31.53
CA VAL A 17 9.54 -9.73 32.31
C VAL A 17 8.62 -9.83 33.51
N GLY A 18 9.16 -9.53 34.70
CA GLY A 18 8.40 -9.50 35.97
C GLY A 18 9.36 -9.37 37.16
N ASP A 19 8.82 -9.04 38.33
CA ASP A 19 9.58 -8.70 39.54
C ASP A 19 10.52 -9.83 40.05
N LYS A 20 10.30 -11.07 39.61
CA LYS A 20 11.10 -12.25 39.95
C LYS A 20 11.47 -13.11 38.76
N SER A 21 11.53 -12.51 37.58
CA SER A 21 11.78 -13.25 36.33
C SER A 21 13.17 -13.90 36.25
N SER A 22 14.16 -13.39 37.01
CA SER A 22 15.51 -13.94 37.09
C SER A 22 15.59 -15.24 37.90
N ASP A 23 14.61 -15.51 38.76
CA ASP A 23 14.65 -16.61 39.73
C ASP A 23 13.85 -17.84 39.30
N VAL A 24 13.19 -17.73 38.12
CA VAL A 24 12.29 -18.78 37.60
C VAL A 24 12.87 -19.40 36.34
N SER A 25 13.11 -20.72 36.38
CA SER A 25 13.41 -21.50 35.20
C SER A 25 12.10 -21.84 34.48
N VAL A 26 11.95 -21.42 33.22
CA VAL A 26 10.76 -21.63 32.42
C VAL A 26 11.08 -22.28 31.08
N THR A 27 10.14 -23.03 30.54
CA THR A 27 10.24 -23.65 29.22
C THR A 27 9.47 -22.85 28.21
N TYR A 28 10.18 -22.23 27.27
CA TYR A 28 9.54 -21.51 26.13
C TYR A 28 9.07 -22.50 25.10
N LYS A 29 7.86 -22.26 24.58
CA LYS A 29 7.25 -22.97 23.45
C LYS A 29 6.88 -22.01 22.36
N TRP A 30 7.18 -22.37 21.13
CA TRP A 30 6.98 -21.54 19.97
C TRP A 30 6.05 -22.19 18.95
N LYS A 31 5.21 -21.41 18.29
CA LYS A 31 4.32 -21.91 17.25
C LYS A 31 4.14 -20.86 16.17
N SER A 32 4.31 -21.26 14.92
CA SER A 32 3.80 -20.49 13.78
C SER A 32 2.31 -20.85 13.58
N LEU A 33 1.48 -19.81 13.51
CA LEU A 33 0.06 -20.00 13.17
C LEU A 33 -0.16 -20.08 11.65
N ASN A 34 0.87 -19.77 10.85
CA ASN A 34 0.86 -19.82 9.39
C ASN A 34 2.10 -20.59 8.87
N PRO A 35 2.21 -21.91 9.10
CA PRO A 35 3.42 -22.69 8.81
C PRO A 35 3.73 -22.79 7.30
N THR A 36 2.76 -22.56 6.43
CA THR A 36 2.96 -22.49 4.97
C THR A 36 3.65 -21.20 4.51
N VAL A 37 3.62 -20.16 5.34
CA VAL A 37 4.29 -18.88 5.11
C VAL A 37 5.62 -18.84 5.83
N LEU A 38 5.64 -19.26 7.11
CA LEU A 38 6.78 -19.19 7.98
C LEU A 38 6.84 -20.45 8.87
N SER A 39 7.85 -21.27 8.68
CA SER A 39 8.19 -22.35 9.62
C SER A 39 9.16 -21.86 10.69
N LEU A 40 9.24 -22.55 11.81
CA LEU A 40 10.17 -22.20 12.88
C LEU A 40 10.76 -23.45 13.54
N LYS A 41 11.95 -23.27 14.12
CA LYS A 41 12.63 -24.25 14.99
C LYS A 41 12.86 -23.62 16.35
N GLU A 42 12.37 -24.28 17.39
CA GLU A 42 12.55 -23.85 18.79
C GLU A 42 14.01 -24.00 19.24
N ASP A 43 14.50 -23.04 20.00
CA ASP A 43 15.81 -23.04 20.63
C ASP A 43 15.74 -22.28 21.98
N GLY A 44 15.11 -22.89 22.98
CA GLY A 44 14.88 -22.26 24.28
C GLY A 44 14.07 -21.01 24.18
N ASN A 45 14.59 -19.89 24.68
CA ASN A 45 13.93 -18.58 24.58
C ASN A 45 14.05 -17.92 23.20
N ARG A 46 14.63 -18.61 22.21
CA ARG A 46 14.75 -18.18 20.82
C ARG A 46 14.00 -19.14 19.90
N ALA A 47 13.67 -18.65 18.74
CA ALA A 47 13.23 -19.49 17.61
C ALA A 47 13.92 -19.03 16.34
N VAL A 48 14.39 -19.99 15.55
CA VAL A 48 14.89 -19.76 14.19
C VAL A 48 13.70 -19.82 13.24
N LEU A 49 13.43 -18.71 12.59
CA LEU A 49 12.36 -18.55 11.62
C LEU A 49 12.89 -18.87 10.23
N LYS A 50 12.11 -19.59 9.43
CA LYS A 50 12.42 -19.90 8.03
C LYS A 50 11.26 -19.49 7.15
N ALA A 51 11.53 -18.61 6.19
CA ALA A 51 10.59 -18.21 5.17
C ALA A 51 10.28 -19.40 4.23
N GLU A 52 9.01 -19.75 4.07
CA GLU A 52 8.55 -20.80 3.15
C GLU A 52 7.84 -20.22 1.93
N LYS A 53 7.05 -19.14 2.12
CA LYS A 53 6.31 -18.44 1.08
C LYS A 53 6.08 -16.99 1.51
N GLY A 54 5.93 -16.08 0.56
CA GLY A 54 5.52 -14.71 0.84
C GLY A 54 4.16 -14.61 1.53
N GLY A 55 4.03 -13.65 2.44
CA GLY A 55 2.81 -13.39 3.20
C GLY A 55 3.08 -13.01 4.65
N LYS A 56 1.99 -12.79 5.40
CA LYS A 56 2.05 -12.49 6.84
C LYS A 56 1.85 -13.76 7.67
N ALA A 57 2.70 -13.94 8.66
CA ALA A 57 2.62 -15.04 9.61
C ALA A 57 2.58 -14.52 11.04
N THR A 58 1.80 -15.16 11.91
CA THR A 58 1.80 -14.89 13.33
C THR A 58 2.64 -15.95 14.04
N VAL A 59 3.64 -15.50 14.78
CA VAL A 59 4.44 -16.33 15.69
C VAL A 59 3.90 -16.16 17.09
N LEU A 60 3.57 -17.25 17.75
CA LEU A 60 3.14 -17.32 19.15
C LEU A 60 4.29 -17.91 19.98
N VAL A 61 4.60 -17.28 21.11
CA VAL A 61 5.44 -17.84 22.17
C VAL A 61 4.62 -17.93 23.45
N TYR A 62 4.80 -19.00 24.23
CA TYR A 62 4.16 -19.19 25.52
C TYR A 62 5.06 -19.99 26.46
N ILE A 63 4.79 -19.93 27.77
CA ILE A 63 5.47 -20.68 28.79
C ILE A 63 4.76 -22.02 29.01
N ALA A 64 5.46 -23.13 28.88
CA ALA A 64 4.85 -24.47 28.95
C ALA A 64 4.19 -24.74 30.32
N GLU A 65 4.76 -24.22 31.40
CA GLU A 65 4.27 -24.34 32.78
C GLU A 65 3.06 -23.43 33.06
N CYS A 66 2.81 -22.40 32.16
CA CYS A 66 1.71 -21.45 32.28
C CYS A 66 1.36 -20.86 30.95
N GLU A 67 0.50 -21.52 30.16
CA GLU A 67 0.12 -21.12 28.80
C GLU A 67 -0.63 -19.77 28.71
N SER A 68 -1.11 -19.25 29.85
CA SER A 68 -1.69 -17.89 29.89
C SER A 68 -0.62 -16.81 29.71
N VAL A 69 0.64 -17.10 30.04
CA VAL A 69 1.79 -16.22 29.80
C VAL A 69 2.27 -16.44 28.36
N LYS A 70 1.86 -15.55 27.47
CA LYS A 70 2.13 -15.66 26.03
C LYS A 70 2.27 -14.29 25.36
N ALA A 71 3.01 -14.30 24.25
CA ALA A 71 3.13 -13.14 23.37
C ALA A 71 2.97 -13.55 21.91
N LYS A 72 2.64 -12.57 21.06
CA LYS A 72 2.52 -12.75 19.60
C LYS A 72 3.39 -11.74 18.88
N ALA A 73 4.00 -12.18 17.79
CA ALA A 73 4.68 -11.32 16.84
C ALA A 73 4.10 -11.57 15.43
N ILE A 74 3.92 -10.51 14.67
CA ILE A 74 3.59 -10.61 13.25
C ILE A 74 4.88 -10.51 12.46
N VAL A 75 5.14 -11.51 11.62
CA VAL A 75 6.32 -11.57 10.75
C VAL A 75 5.84 -11.51 9.31
N GLU A 76 6.36 -10.56 8.55
CA GLU A 76 6.11 -10.47 7.13
C GLU A 76 7.27 -11.14 6.37
N VAL A 77 6.92 -12.13 5.55
CA VAL A 77 7.84 -12.78 4.62
C VAL A 77 7.64 -12.12 3.27
N LYS A 78 8.62 -11.34 2.84
CA LYS A 78 8.66 -10.82 1.47
C LYS A 78 9.25 -11.89 0.56
N GLU A 79 8.55 -12.22 -0.53
CA GLU A 79 9.18 -13.00 -1.60
C GLU A 79 10.34 -12.16 -2.16
N GLU A 80 11.47 -12.78 -2.53
CA GLU A 80 12.45 -12.09 -3.37
C GLU A 80 11.71 -11.67 -4.62
N GLY A 81 11.62 -10.36 -4.82
CA GLY A 81 10.88 -9.80 -5.96
C GLY A 81 11.49 -10.37 -7.24
N ASP A 82 10.65 -10.71 -8.18
CA ASP A 82 11.02 -11.12 -9.54
C ASP A 82 11.78 -10.02 -10.32
N GLY A 83 12.18 -8.95 -9.61
CA GLY A 83 12.82 -7.77 -10.16
C GLY A 83 11.86 -6.85 -10.92
N ILE A 84 10.57 -7.11 -10.83
CA ILE A 84 9.51 -6.32 -11.47
C ILE A 84 8.92 -5.37 -10.44
N LEU A 85 9.02 -4.07 -10.70
CA LEU A 85 8.35 -3.03 -9.90
C LEU A 85 6.87 -2.97 -10.27
N ARG A 86 5.99 -2.88 -9.28
CA ARG A 86 4.54 -2.82 -9.49
C ARG A 86 3.96 -1.55 -8.92
N ILE A 87 3.37 -0.75 -9.80
CA ILE A 87 2.83 0.58 -9.47
C ILE A 87 1.35 0.60 -9.83
N LEU A 88 0.50 0.95 -8.86
CA LEU A 88 -0.93 1.15 -9.07
C LEU A 88 -1.29 2.60 -8.79
N ALA A 89 -2.07 3.22 -9.67
CA ALA A 89 -2.77 4.45 -9.35
C ALA A 89 -4.26 4.17 -9.11
N ILE A 90 -4.82 4.81 -8.10
CA ILE A 90 -6.26 4.89 -7.86
C ILE A 90 -6.65 6.36 -8.09
N GLY A 91 -7.20 6.65 -9.29
CA GLY A 91 -7.31 8.05 -9.69
C GLY A 91 -8.26 8.35 -10.83
N ASN A 92 -7.91 9.39 -11.56
CA ASN A 92 -8.72 9.98 -12.62
C ASN A 92 -7.82 10.41 -13.81
N SER A 93 -8.19 11.47 -14.57
CA SER A 93 -7.38 11.93 -15.71
C SER A 93 -5.93 12.28 -15.35
N PHE A 94 -5.67 12.78 -14.15
CA PHE A 94 -4.30 13.07 -13.72
C PHE A 94 -3.44 11.81 -13.59
N SER A 95 -3.99 10.71 -13.07
CA SER A 95 -3.26 9.43 -13.06
C SER A 95 -3.04 8.88 -14.46
N GLN A 96 -3.99 9.07 -15.36
CA GLN A 96 -3.81 8.70 -16.77
C GLN A 96 -2.60 9.41 -17.37
N ASP A 97 -2.51 10.73 -17.19
CA ASP A 97 -1.41 11.52 -17.75
C ASP A 97 -0.07 11.18 -17.08
N ALA A 98 -0.07 10.94 -15.77
CA ALA A 98 1.15 10.70 -15.01
C ALA A 98 1.78 9.33 -15.27
N ILE A 99 0.98 8.26 -15.42
CA ILE A 99 1.53 6.89 -15.42
C ILE A 99 1.28 6.10 -16.70
N GLU A 100 0.33 6.49 -17.55
CA GLU A 100 -0.02 5.68 -18.71
C GLU A 100 0.72 6.09 -20.00
N GLN A 101 1.31 7.29 -20.06
CA GLN A 101 1.90 7.81 -21.30
C GLN A 101 3.38 7.44 -21.44
N TYR A 102 4.22 7.72 -20.43
CA TYR A 102 5.66 7.62 -20.57
C TYR A 102 6.36 6.84 -19.46
N LEU A 103 5.64 6.48 -18.38
CA LEU A 103 6.28 5.90 -17.20
C LEU A 103 6.91 4.55 -17.52
N TYR A 104 6.24 3.72 -18.34
CA TYR A 104 6.78 2.43 -18.76
C TYR A 104 8.09 2.60 -19.53
N GLU A 105 8.13 3.50 -20.51
CA GLU A 105 9.30 3.75 -21.35
C GLU A 105 10.47 4.31 -20.53
N LEU A 106 10.21 5.15 -19.53
CA LEU A 106 11.24 5.65 -18.62
C LEU A 106 11.87 4.52 -17.80
N PHE A 107 11.07 3.59 -17.27
CA PHE A 107 11.59 2.41 -16.59
C PHE A 107 12.36 1.49 -17.54
N ALA A 108 11.83 1.22 -18.72
CA ALA A 108 12.48 0.39 -19.74
C ALA A 108 13.83 0.99 -20.15
N ALA A 109 13.91 2.31 -20.37
CA ALA A 109 15.15 3.01 -20.67
C ALA A 109 16.18 2.93 -19.53
N SER A 110 15.73 2.80 -18.27
CA SER A 110 16.61 2.58 -17.11
C SER A 110 16.99 1.11 -16.88
N GLY A 111 16.56 0.19 -17.77
CA GLY A 111 16.78 -1.24 -17.63
C GLY A 111 15.95 -1.91 -16.54
N LYS A 112 14.92 -1.25 -16.03
CA LYS A 112 14.04 -1.79 -14.99
C LYS A 112 12.74 -2.31 -15.58
N LYS A 113 12.28 -3.45 -15.08
CA LYS A 113 10.96 -3.99 -15.42
C LYS A 113 9.90 -3.38 -14.53
N VAL A 114 8.76 -3.03 -15.10
CA VAL A 114 7.64 -2.45 -14.37
C VAL A 114 6.29 -3.00 -14.88
N ILE A 115 5.37 -3.22 -13.96
CA ILE A 115 3.94 -3.40 -14.23
C ILE A 115 3.22 -2.17 -13.69
N ILE A 116 2.42 -1.53 -14.54
CA ILE A 116 1.68 -0.32 -14.20
C ILE A 116 0.19 -0.64 -14.26
N GLY A 117 -0.53 -0.34 -13.18
CA GLY A 117 -1.99 -0.41 -13.11
C GLY A 117 -2.60 0.97 -12.88
N ASN A 118 -3.75 1.25 -13.48
CA ASN A 118 -4.53 2.44 -13.20
C ASN A 118 -6.00 2.06 -13.01
N LEU A 119 -6.52 2.23 -11.79
CA LEU A 119 -7.94 2.18 -11.46
C LEU A 119 -8.55 3.55 -11.78
N TYR A 120 -9.04 3.67 -12.99
CA TYR A 120 -9.46 4.93 -13.57
C TYR A 120 -10.97 5.15 -13.49
N ILE A 121 -11.37 6.35 -13.05
CA ILE A 121 -12.69 6.92 -13.27
C ILE A 121 -12.50 8.41 -13.57
N GLY A 122 -13.01 8.90 -14.71
CA GLY A 122 -12.90 10.32 -15.06
C GLY A 122 -13.46 11.24 -13.98
N GLY A 123 -12.70 12.25 -13.55
CA GLY A 123 -13.08 13.23 -12.54
C GLY A 123 -13.38 12.65 -11.15
N CYS A 124 -12.91 11.46 -10.84
CA CYS A 124 -13.19 10.79 -9.56
C CYS A 124 -12.58 11.54 -8.38
N SER A 125 -13.42 11.85 -7.39
CA SER A 125 -13.00 12.41 -6.10
C SER A 125 -12.71 11.31 -5.07
N LEU A 126 -12.03 11.66 -3.98
CA LEU A 126 -11.83 10.77 -2.83
C LEU A 126 -13.16 10.26 -2.27
N GLU A 127 -14.17 11.11 -2.16
CA GLU A 127 -15.53 10.71 -1.74
C GLU A 127 -16.10 9.62 -2.64
N ARG A 128 -15.95 9.75 -3.96
CA ARG A 128 -16.44 8.74 -4.91
C ARG A 128 -15.68 7.43 -4.80
N HIS A 129 -14.36 7.47 -4.60
CA HIS A 129 -13.56 6.27 -4.31
C HIS A 129 -14.03 5.59 -3.03
N TYR A 130 -14.24 6.36 -1.96
CA TYR A 130 -14.77 5.86 -0.70
C TYR A 130 -16.13 5.17 -0.84
N ASN A 131 -17.07 5.81 -1.57
CA ASN A 131 -18.38 5.23 -1.81
C ASN A 131 -18.30 3.93 -2.64
N ASN A 132 -17.41 3.88 -3.63
CA ASN A 132 -17.17 2.66 -4.41
C ASN A 132 -16.60 1.53 -3.56
N ILE A 133 -15.72 1.84 -2.61
CA ILE A 133 -15.14 0.87 -1.67
C ILE A 133 -16.23 0.29 -0.76
N ASN A 134 -17.06 1.14 -0.16
CA ASN A 134 -18.12 0.72 0.76
C ASN A 134 -19.18 -0.16 0.09
N ASN A 135 -19.46 0.09 -1.19
CA ASN A 135 -20.43 -0.66 -1.97
C ASN A 135 -19.81 -1.83 -2.76
N ASP A 136 -18.50 -2.05 -2.63
CA ASP A 136 -17.72 -3.01 -3.45
C ASP A 136 -18.06 -2.89 -4.94
N ALA A 137 -18.16 -1.64 -5.42
CA ALA A 137 -18.72 -1.32 -6.74
C ALA A 137 -17.76 -1.67 -7.88
N ALA A 138 -18.30 -2.34 -8.90
CA ALA A 138 -17.59 -2.62 -10.16
C ALA A 138 -17.59 -1.36 -11.07
N ALA A 139 -17.00 -0.25 -10.59
CA ALA A 139 -17.15 1.08 -11.18
C ALA A 139 -15.93 1.55 -11.98
N TYR A 140 -14.82 0.82 -11.90
CA TYR A 140 -13.55 1.26 -12.47
C TYR A 140 -13.33 0.74 -13.89
N GLU A 141 -12.65 1.53 -14.70
CA GLU A 141 -11.89 1.04 -15.84
C GLU A 141 -10.48 0.74 -15.33
N TYR A 142 -10.09 -0.52 -15.35
CA TYR A 142 -8.75 -0.95 -14.99
C TYR A 142 -7.89 -1.02 -16.23
N ARG A 143 -6.85 -0.20 -16.26
CA ARG A 143 -5.89 -0.10 -17.35
C ARG A 143 -4.56 -0.62 -16.86
N LYS A 144 -4.03 -1.68 -17.50
CA LYS A 144 -2.80 -2.34 -17.09
C LYS A 144 -1.79 -2.35 -18.22
N ILE A 145 -0.55 -2.02 -17.90
CA ILE A 145 0.58 -2.06 -18.83
C ILE A 145 1.57 -3.13 -18.34
N VAL A 146 1.78 -4.14 -19.16
CA VAL A 146 2.75 -5.22 -18.95
C VAL A 146 3.57 -5.37 -20.22
N ASP A 147 4.88 -5.39 -20.10
CA ASP A 147 5.81 -5.49 -21.26
C ASP A 147 5.49 -4.48 -22.39
N GLY A 148 5.10 -3.26 -22.01
CA GLY A 148 4.71 -2.19 -22.93
C GLY A 148 3.33 -2.35 -23.56
N GLN A 149 2.61 -3.41 -23.28
CA GLN A 149 1.28 -3.66 -23.83
C GLN A 149 0.21 -3.19 -22.85
N LYS A 150 -0.62 -2.24 -23.28
CA LYS A 150 -1.74 -1.71 -22.49
C LYS A 150 -3.01 -2.52 -22.74
N THR A 151 -3.65 -2.96 -21.67
CA THR A 151 -4.97 -3.60 -21.69
C THR A 151 -5.96 -2.80 -20.87
N ASN A 152 -7.24 -2.83 -21.25
CA ASN A 152 -8.33 -2.11 -20.56
C ASN A 152 -9.46 -3.08 -20.23
N SER A 153 -9.90 -3.08 -18.97
CA SER A 153 -11.04 -3.86 -18.48
C SER A 153 -12.03 -2.91 -17.79
N LYS A 154 -13.30 -2.94 -18.18
CA LYS A 154 -14.35 -2.12 -17.58
C LYS A 154 -15.13 -2.91 -16.52
N GLY A 155 -15.79 -2.19 -15.63
CA GLY A 155 -16.61 -2.82 -14.59
C GLY A 155 -15.77 -3.60 -13.56
N VAL A 156 -14.61 -3.06 -13.19
CA VAL A 156 -13.68 -3.73 -12.26
C VAL A 156 -13.84 -3.14 -10.86
N LYS A 157 -13.70 -4.00 -9.84
CA LYS A 157 -13.71 -3.61 -8.44
C LYS A 157 -12.29 -3.30 -7.96
N ILE A 158 -12.16 -2.31 -7.07
CA ILE A 158 -10.88 -1.99 -6.44
C ILE A 158 -10.31 -3.19 -5.65
N SER A 159 -11.18 -3.95 -4.95
CA SER A 159 -10.81 -5.14 -4.18
C SER A 159 -10.12 -6.21 -5.05
N THR A 160 -10.58 -6.40 -6.28
CA THR A 160 -10.02 -7.36 -7.22
C THR A 160 -8.60 -6.97 -7.63
N VAL A 161 -8.38 -5.70 -7.96
CA VAL A 161 -7.08 -5.20 -8.43
C VAL A 161 -6.04 -5.15 -7.32
N LEU A 162 -6.44 -4.79 -6.09
CA LEU A 162 -5.55 -4.82 -4.94
C LEU A 162 -5.03 -6.24 -4.64
N ALA A 163 -5.85 -7.27 -4.89
CA ALA A 163 -5.49 -8.66 -4.70
C ALA A 163 -4.73 -9.30 -5.89
N GLU A 164 -4.74 -8.68 -7.06
CA GLU A 164 -4.16 -9.24 -8.29
C GLU A 164 -2.63 -9.31 -8.21
N GLU A 165 -2.00 -8.18 -7.94
CA GLU A 165 -0.54 -8.05 -7.91
C GLU A 165 -0.01 -7.76 -6.50
N PRO A 166 1.23 -8.10 -6.19
CA PRO A 166 1.93 -7.60 -5.01
C PRO A 166 2.43 -6.16 -5.25
N TRP A 167 1.52 -5.20 -5.26
CA TRP A 167 1.83 -3.79 -5.52
C TRP A 167 2.91 -3.26 -4.58
N ASP A 168 3.96 -2.66 -5.13
CA ASP A 168 5.03 -2.00 -4.37
C ASP A 168 4.62 -0.58 -3.98
N TYR A 169 3.97 0.12 -4.92
CA TYR A 169 3.51 1.50 -4.75
C TYR A 169 2.05 1.63 -5.16
N ILE A 170 1.28 2.35 -4.36
CA ILE A 170 -0.10 2.75 -4.71
C ILE A 170 -0.23 4.26 -4.53
N SER A 171 -0.58 4.96 -5.60
CA SER A 171 -0.83 6.39 -5.56
C SER A 171 -2.32 6.72 -5.44
N LEU A 172 -2.61 7.78 -4.68
CA LEU A 172 -3.92 8.38 -4.48
C LEU A 172 -3.86 9.86 -4.79
N GLN A 173 -4.97 10.43 -5.25
CA GLN A 173 -5.09 11.84 -5.59
C GLN A 173 -6.51 12.34 -5.39
N GLN A 174 -6.69 13.65 -5.35
CA GLN A 174 -8.01 14.27 -5.35
C GLN A 174 -8.44 14.65 -6.77
N ALA A 175 -9.74 14.88 -6.99
CA ALA A 175 -10.25 15.47 -8.22
C ALA A 175 -9.76 16.92 -8.39
N SER A 176 -9.56 17.36 -9.65
CA SER A 176 -8.91 18.64 -9.96
C SER A 176 -9.51 19.84 -9.22
N GLY A 177 -10.82 20.02 -9.26
CA GLY A 177 -11.49 21.15 -8.62
C GLY A 177 -11.51 21.11 -7.09
N LEU A 178 -11.11 19.98 -6.49
CA LEU A 178 -11.05 19.76 -5.04
C LEU A 178 -9.62 19.62 -4.53
N SER A 179 -8.63 19.55 -5.40
CA SER A 179 -7.24 19.22 -5.06
C SER A 179 -6.56 20.25 -4.14
N GLY A 180 -7.00 21.51 -4.15
CA GLY A 180 -6.56 22.55 -3.22
C GLY A 180 -7.52 22.76 -2.02
N LYS A 181 -8.36 21.77 -1.70
CA LYS A 181 -9.38 21.85 -0.64
C LYS A 181 -9.16 20.73 0.38
N TYR A 182 -8.31 20.97 1.40
CA TYR A 182 -7.90 19.97 2.38
C TYR A 182 -9.09 19.35 3.14
N GLU A 183 -10.11 20.13 3.42
CA GLU A 183 -11.34 19.68 4.06
C GLU A 183 -12.07 18.56 3.33
N THR A 184 -11.83 18.44 2.02
CA THR A 184 -12.40 17.36 1.18
C THR A 184 -11.63 16.04 1.24
N CYS A 185 -10.52 16.01 1.96
CA CYS A 185 -9.77 14.77 2.21
C CYS A 185 -10.42 13.95 3.34
N SER A 186 -10.99 14.60 4.34
CA SER A 186 -11.65 13.93 5.46
C SER A 186 -13.16 13.84 5.23
N PRO A 187 -13.80 12.72 5.63
CA PRO A 187 -13.23 11.51 6.25
C PRO A 187 -12.70 10.47 5.25
N TYR A 188 -12.73 10.75 3.98
CA TYR A 188 -12.56 9.76 2.90
C TYR A 188 -11.15 9.18 2.79
N LEU A 189 -10.13 10.05 2.82
CA LEU A 189 -8.75 9.62 2.58
C LEU A 189 -8.26 8.59 3.60
N PRO A 190 -8.39 8.78 4.93
CA PRO A 190 -7.95 7.80 5.91
C PRO A 190 -8.65 6.44 5.74
N GLU A 191 -9.93 6.43 5.41
CA GLU A 191 -10.69 5.19 5.19
C GLU A 191 -10.22 4.45 3.93
N ILE A 192 -9.92 5.17 2.85
CA ILE A 192 -9.34 4.58 1.63
C ILE A 192 -7.96 3.99 1.91
N LEU A 193 -7.10 4.72 2.64
CA LEU A 193 -5.76 4.25 3.00
C LEU A 193 -5.82 2.98 3.85
N ASN A 194 -6.69 2.93 4.85
CA ASN A 194 -6.92 1.74 5.68
C ASN A 194 -7.40 0.56 4.84
N TYR A 195 -8.34 0.80 3.92
CA TYR A 195 -8.85 -0.22 3.03
C TYR A 195 -7.76 -0.79 2.11
N VAL A 196 -6.94 0.08 1.51
CA VAL A 196 -5.84 -0.30 0.63
C VAL A 196 -4.82 -1.15 1.39
N ARG A 197 -4.36 -0.70 2.57
CA ARG A 197 -3.41 -1.45 3.40
C ARG A 197 -3.95 -2.82 3.81
N ALA A 198 -5.22 -2.90 4.19
CA ALA A 198 -5.82 -4.15 4.64
C ALA A 198 -5.97 -5.20 3.51
N ARG A 199 -6.02 -4.77 2.24
CA ARG A 199 -6.24 -5.66 1.09
C ARG A 199 -5.02 -5.85 0.20
N SER A 200 -3.98 -5.07 0.38
CA SER A 200 -2.71 -5.29 -0.30
C SER A 200 -2.05 -6.59 0.19
N LYS A 201 -1.41 -7.33 -0.71
CA LYS A 201 -0.74 -8.60 -0.39
C LYS A 201 0.41 -8.43 0.60
N TYR A 202 1.10 -7.29 0.52
CA TYR A 202 2.24 -6.92 1.36
C TYR A 202 2.08 -5.49 1.87
N ASP A 203 3.00 -5.03 2.70
CA ASP A 203 3.08 -3.62 3.05
C ASP A 203 3.44 -2.82 1.80
N VAL A 204 2.48 -2.03 1.37
CA VAL A 204 2.60 -1.21 0.17
C VAL A 204 3.01 0.20 0.57
N LYS A 205 3.87 0.81 -0.23
CA LYS A 205 4.20 2.23 -0.11
C LYS A 205 3.11 3.07 -0.73
N LEU A 206 2.63 4.04 0.03
CA LEU A 206 1.56 4.93 -0.40
C LEU A 206 2.14 6.28 -0.85
N ILE A 207 1.67 6.77 -1.98
CA ILE A 207 2.12 8.01 -2.59
C ILE A 207 0.93 8.96 -2.72
N TRP A 208 1.07 10.19 -2.25
CA TRP A 208 0.15 11.26 -2.59
C TRP A 208 0.54 11.86 -3.95
N HIS A 209 -0.35 11.71 -4.92
CA HIS A 209 -0.17 12.31 -6.23
C HIS A 209 -0.70 13.74 -6.21
N SER A 210 0.19 14.71 -6.13
CA SER A 210 -0.16 16.12 -6.27
C SER A 210 -0.54 16.43 -7.72
N THR A 211 -1.73 16.99 -7.91
CA THR A 211 -2.23 17.39 -9.21
C THR A 211 -1.67 18.77 -9.58
N TRP A 212 -2.03 19.29 -10.75
CA TRP A 212 -1.63 20.62 -11.19
C TRP A 212 -2.81 21.60 -11.26
N ALA A 213 -2.50 22.88 -11.20
CA ALA A 213 -3.50 23.94 -11.31
C ALA A 213 -4.03 24.07 -12.74
N TYR A 214 -5.25 24.57 -12.88
CA TYR A 214 -5.79 24.97 -14.19
C TYR A 214 -4.94 26.10 -14.80
N ALA A 215 -4.90 26.15 -16.13
CA ALA A 215 -4.29 27.25 -16.86
C ALA A 215 -5.03 28.56 -16.55
N GLU A 216 -4.32 29.69 -16.63
CA GLU A 216 -4.86 31.02 -16.29
C GLU A 216 -6.11 31.38 -17.10
N ASN A 217 -6.21 30.90 -18.34
CA ASN A 217 -7.36 31.10 -19.24
C ASN A 217 -8.38 29.96 -19.18
N SER A 218 -8.34 29.12 -18.15
CA SER A 218 -9.25 28.00 -18.02
C SER A 218 -10.70 28.46 -17.83
N THR A 219 -11.62 27.80 -18.53
CA THR A 219 -13.07 27.99 -18.40
C THR A 219 -13.74 26.91 -17.54
N HIS A 220 -12.93 26.10 -16.83
CA HIS A 220 -13.44 25.02 -16.00
C HIS A 220 -14.32 25.56 -14.87
N SER A 221 -15.50 24.96 -14.67
CA SER A 221 -16.52 25.40 -13.71
C SER A 221 -16.05 25.46 -12.26
N ASP A 222 -14.99 24.72 -11.91
CA ASP A 222 -14.41 24.73 -10.56
C ASP A 222 -13.33 25.80 -10.37
N PHE A 223 -12.87 26.45 -11.44
CA PHE A 223 -11.80 27.43 -11.34
C PHE A 223 -12.14 28.65 -10.47
N PRO A 224 -13.40 29.14 -10.47
CA PRO A 224 -13.82 30.20 -9.54
C PRO A 224 -13.64 29.88 -8.05
N LYS A 225 -13.59 28.60 -7.66
CA LYS A 225 -13.25 28.18 -6.28
C LYS A 225 -11.86 28.67 -5.83
N TYR A 226 -11.02 29.06 -6.78
CA TYR A 226 -9.65 29.59 -6.60
C TYR A 226 -9.54 31.03 -7.16
N SER A 227 -10.64 31.77 -7.15
CA SER A 227 -10.71 33.14 -7.67
C SER A 227 -10.33 33.25 -9.18
N SER A 228 -10.50 32.16 -9.93
CA SER A 228 -10.07 32.04 -11.32
C SER A 228 -8.61 32.48 -11.54
N ASN A 229 -7.73 32.13 -10.58
CA ASN A 229 -6.32 32.48 -10.61
C ASN A 229 -5.45 31.22 -10.44
N GLN A 230 -4.57 31.00 -11.42
CA GLN A 230 -3.72 29.82 -11.48
C GLN A 230 -2.79 29.69 -10.26
N MET A 231 -2.14 30.79 -9.86
CA MET A 231 -1.21 30.77 -8.72
C MET A 231 -1.95 30.52 -7.39
N THR A 232 -3.14 31.07 -7.22
CA THR A 232 -3.98 30.80 -6.05
C THR A 232 -4.32 29.30 -5.97
N MET A 233 -4.70 28.69 -7.09
CA MET A 233 -4.96 27.26 -7.16
C MET A 233 -3.71 26.43 -6.91
N PHE A 234 -2.60 26.78 -7.55
CA PHE A 234 -1.31 26.10 -7.36
C PHE A 234 -0.88 26.10 -5.89
N ASN A 235 -0.87 27.27 -5.25
CA ASN A 235 -0.49 27.38 -3.84
C ASN A 235 -1.42 26.58 -2.92
N ALA A 236 -2.72 26.55 -3.21
CA ALA A 236 -3.68 25.74 -2.46
C ALA A 236 -3.42 24.23 -2.62
N ILE A 237 -3.04 23.76 -3.80
CA ILE A 237 -2.67 22.36 -4.05
C ILE A 237 -1.41 21.99 -3.29
N VAL A 238 -0.39 22.85 -3.30
CA VAL A 238 0.87 22.64 -2.56
C VAL A 238 0.61 22.59 -1.05
N ASP A 239 -0.21 23.50 -0.52
CA ASP A 239 -0.62 23.50 0.90
C ASP A 239 -1.34 22.21 1.29
N VAL A 240 -2.25 21.72 0.44
CA VAL A 240 -2.93 20.43 0.68
C VAL A 240 -1.94 19.27 0.66
N ALA A 241 -1.04 19.23 -0.31
CA ALA A 241 -0.01 18.19 -0.38
C ALA A 241 0.85 18.17 0.90
N GLN A 242 1.29 19.33 1.37
CA GLN A 242 2.05 19.45 2.61
C GLN A 242 1.25 18.96 3.82
N LYS A 243 0.00 19.39 3.98
CA LYS A 243 -0.86 18.97 5.08
C LYS A 243 -1.16 17.46 5.05
N VAL A 244 -1.30 16.87 3.88
CA VAL A 244 -1.49 15.42 3.71
C VAL A 244 -0.23 14.67 4.14
N MET A 245 0.95 15.13 3.72
CA MET A 245 2.24 14.51 4.09
C MET A 245 2.56 14.67 5.58
N ASP A 246 2.25 15.81 6.17
CA ASP A 246 2.51 16.09 7.59
C ASP A 246 1.55 15.34 8.53
N ASN A 247 0.44 14.83 8.01
CA ASN A 247 -0.54 14.10 8.81
C ASN A 247 -0.05 12.67 9.08
N SER A 248 0.52 12.45 10.26
CA SER A 248 1.08 11.15 10.67
C SER A 248 0.06 9.99 10.64
N SER A 249 -1.25 10.29 10.71
CA SER A 249 -2.29 9.26 10.61
C SER A 249 -2.46 8.71 9.19
N TYR A 250 -2.00 9.42 8.16
CA TYR A 250 -2.07 8.97 6.77
C TYR A 250 -0.90 8.06 6.41
N SER A 251 0.29 8.29 6.99
CA SER A 251 1.51 7.48 6.77
C SER A 251 1.80 7.26 5.28
N PHE A 252 1.92 8.34 4.53
CA PHE A 252 2.47 8.33 3.18
C PHE A 252 4.00 8.15 3.24
N ASP A 253 4.58 7.54 2.19
CA ASP A 253 6.03 7.26 2.05
C ASP A 253 6.76 8.34 1.25
#